data_88333abd2f10b2da994929feb908eeec
#
_entry.id   88333abd2f10b2da994929feb908eeec
#
_cell.length_a   1.000
_cell.length_b   1.000
_cell.length_c   1.000
_cell.angle_alpha   90.00
_cell.angle_beta   90.00
_cell.angle_gamma   90.00
#
_symmetry.space_group_name_H-M   'P 1'
#
loop_
_entity.id
_entity.type
_entity.pdbx_description
1 polymer ?
#
loop_
_entity_poly.entity_id
_entity_poly.type
_entity_poly.pdbx_seq_one_letter_code
_entity_poly.pdbx_strand_id
1 'polypeptide(L)'
;MELVGDPVGARQRLMCRLPKSPDPHAWLGDAFHAWVQQFYGAELLFDLGDLPGAADREVGDPEELAALQRAFTASSWAARTPAAVEVPFEMPGDTVVTDRFDAVFVDPDGGATVVDWKTGKPPHGPAAMRQAAVQLAVYRLAWAALRGCPTSSVRTAFYYVRSGITVVPDELPAPGELAMLLTDCAGRRSDT
;
A
#
# COMPACT_ATOMS: atom_id res chain seq x y z
N MET A 1 -37.33 11.85 25.35
CA MET A 1 -36.47 12.97 24.92
C MET A 1 -35.37 12.35 24.10
N GLU A 2 -35.62 12.32 22.79
CA GLU A 2 -34.77 11.65 21.78
C GLU A 2 -33.49 12.46 21.55
N LEU A 3 -32.35 11.80 21.69
CA LEU A 3 -31.07 12.29 21.16
C LEU A 3 -30.96 11.80 19.71
N VAL A 4 -31.40 12.66 18.79
CA VAL A 4 -31.13 12.52 17.37
C VAL A 4 -29.63 12.76 17.17
N GLY A 5 -28.88 11.70 16.98
CA GLY A 5 -27.47 11.77 16.58
C GLY A 5 -27.35 12.35 15.17
N ASP A 6 -26.62 13.44 15.03
CA ASP A 6 -26.31 14.10 13.78
C ASP A 6 -25.50 13.18 12.85
N PRO A 7 -26.07 12.62 11.76
CA PRO A 7 -25.34 11.74 10.85
C PRO A 7 -24.40 12.48 9.91
N VAL A 8 -24.42 13.82 9.87
CA VAL A 8 -23.57 14.63 9.01
C VAL A 8 -22.21 14.91 9.66
N GLY A 9 -22.17 15.06 10.99
CA GLY A 9 -20.92 15.24 11.75
C GLY A 9 -20.03 13.99 11.81
N ALA A 10 -20.59 12.80 11.56
CA ALA A 10 -19.83 11.55 11.50
C ALA A 10 -19.03 11.38 10.21
N ARG A 11 -19.37 12.10 9.13
CA ARG A 11 -18.66 12.01 7.83
C ARG A 11 -17.44 12.93 7.73
N GLN A 12 -17.23 13.81 8.67
CA GLN A 12 -16.09 14.73 8.71
C GLN A 12 -14.94 14.22 9.59
N ARG A 13 -14.94 12.94 9.95
CA ARG A 13 -13.76 12.31 10.52
C ARG A 13 -12.71 12.23 9.42
N LEU A 14 -11.66 12.99 9.63
CA LEU A 14 -10.55 13.21 8.71
C LEU A 14 -10.05 11.88 8.11
N MET A 15 -10.26 11.71 6.81
CA MET A 15 -9.64 10.63 6.05
C MET A 15 -8.13 10.96 5.91
N CYS A 16 -7.31 10.41 6.76
CA CYS A 16 -5.87 10.46 6.57
C CYS A 16 -5.48 9.38 5.56
N ARG A 17 -5.07 9.82 4.37
CA ARG A 17 -4.24 8.97 3.53
C ARG A 17 -2.86 8.88 4.18
N LEU A 18 -2.29 7.67 4.19
CA LEU A 18 -0.91 7.51 4.63
C LEU A 18 0.00 8.49 3.89
N PRO A 19 0.97 9.13 4.58
CA PRO A 19 1.85 10.09 3.94
C PRO A 19 2.66 9.37 2.86
N LYS A 20 2.31 9.61 1.60
CA LYS A 20 3.16 9.26 0.45
C LYS A 20 4.16 10.38 0.28
N SER A 21 5.43 10.04 0.10
CA SER A 21 6.44 11.02 -0.29
C SER A 21 6.01 11.70 -1.58
N PRO A 22 6.15 13.03 -1.72
CA PRO A 22 5.90 13.73 -2.98
C PRO A 22 6.78 13.09 -4.06
N ASP A 23 6.16 12.44 -5.03
CA ASP A 23 6.86 11.85 -6.16
C ASP A 23 6.59 12.73 -7.39
N PRO A 24 7.63 13.38 -7.97
CA PRO A 24 7.48 14.13 -9.21
C PRO A 24 7.08 13.23 -10.40
N HIS A 25 7.19 11.93 -10.25
CA HIS A 25 6.81 10.93 -11.25
C HIS A 25 5.60 10.08 -10.79
N ALA A 26 4.64 10.69 -10.10
CA ALA A 26 3.45 9.97 -9.59
C ALA A 26 2.72 9.17 -10.69
N TRP A 27 2.66 9.72 -11.92
CA TRP A 27 2.09 9.03 -13.08
C TRP A 27 2.79 7.71 -13.41
N LEU A 28 4.13 7.64 -13.27
CA LEU A 28 4.93 6.43 -13.50
C LEU A 28 4.59 5.35 -12.46
N GLY A 29 4.42 5.78 -11.20
CA GLY A 29 3.94 4.92 -10.13
C GLY A 29 2.57 4.32 -10.47
N ASP A 30 1.60 5.18 -10.79
CA ASP A 30 0.24 4.75 -11.13
C ASP A 30 0.21 3.81 -12.34
N ALA A 31 0.97 4.12 -13.40
CA ALA A 31 1.08 3.28 -14.59
C ALA A 31 1.71 1.91 -14.28
N PHE A 32 2.75 1.91 -13.44
CA PHE A 32 3.40 0.67 -13.01
C PHE A 32 2.46 -0.21 -12.17
N HIS A 33 1.75 0.37 -11.19
CA HIS A 33 0.79 -0.38 -10.37
C HIS A 33 -0.35 -0.96 -11.21
N ALA A 34 -0.91 -0.17 -12.14
CA ALA A 34 -1.92 -0.66 -13.07
C ALA A 34 -1.41 -1.84 -13.92
N TRP A 35 -0.15 -1.77 -14.37
CA TRP A 35 0.46 -2.85 -15.12
C TRP A 35 0.69 -4.10 -14.26
N VAL A 36 1.18 -3.97 -13.01
CA VAL A 36 1.36 -5.12 -12.10
C VAL A 36 0.02 -5.80 -11.80
N GLN A 37 -1.03 -5.01 -11.62
CA GLN A 37 -2.39 -5.54 -11.46
C GLN A 37 -2.81 -6.40 -12.64
N GLN A 38 -2.53 -5.95 -13.87
CA GLN A 38 -2.80 -6.73 -15.09
C GLN A 38 -1.89 -7.96 -15.19
N PHE A 39 -0.62 -7.83 -14.84
CA PHE A 39 0.35 -8.92 -14.86
C PHE A 39 -0.12 -10.09 -13.99
N TYR A 40 -0.54 -9.83 -12.76
CA TYR A 40 -1.08 -10.86 -11.87
C TYR A 40 -2.52 -11.24 -12.20
N GLY A 41 -3.32 -10.31 -12.73
CA GLY A 41 -4.70 -10.57 -13.15
C GLY A 41 -4.77 -11.49 -14.37
N ALA A 42 -3.83 -11.39 -15.29
CA ALA A 42 -3.75 -12.28 -16.45
C ALA A 42 -3.47 -13.75 -16.09
N GLU A 43 -2.84 -13.99 -14.94
CA GLU A 43 -2.65 -15.35 -14.41
C GLU A 43 -3.91 -15.90 -13.70
N LEU A 44 -4.80 -15.02 -13.22
CA LEU A 44 -6.00 -15.39 -12.47
C LEU A 44 -7.26 -15.50 -13.33
N LEU A 45 -7.28 -14.96 -14.55
CA LEU A 45 -8.45 -14.87 -15.41
C LEU A 45 -8.14 -15.35 -16.83
N PHE A 46 -8.47 -16.59 -17.11
CA PHE A 46 -8.71 -17.06 -18.48
C PHE A 46 -10.12 -16.66 -18.95
N ASP A 47 -10.49 -15.39 -18.84
CA ASP A 47 -11.68 -14.87 -19.54
C ASP A 47 -11.48 -13.37 -19.83
N LEU A 48 -11.09 -13.10 -21.08
CA LEU A 48 -10.85 -11.78 -21.63
C LEU A 48 -12.11 -11.26 -22.29
N GLY A 49 -12.91 -10.53 -21.54
CA GLY A 49 -13.96 -9.72 -22.10
C GLY A 49 -14.17 -8.46 -21.29
N ASP A 50 -13.87 -7.32 -21.87
CA ASP A 50 -14.10 -5.95 -21.43
C ASP A 50 -12.99 -5.26 -20.62
N LEU A 51 -12.01 -4.72 -21.36
CA LEU A 51 -11.18 -3.61 -20.90
C LEU A 51 -11.77 -2.28 -21.40
N PRO A 52 -12.27 -1.38 -20.52
CA PRO A 52 -12.57 0.00 -20.93
C PRO A 52 -11.25 0.74 -21.15
N GLY A 53 -11.16 1.40 -22.31
CA GLY A 53 -10.07 2.18 -22.86
C GLY A 53 -9.15 2.91 -21.92
N ALA A 54 -7.88 2.59 -22.04
CA ALA A 54 -6.77 3.46 -21.66
C ALA A 54 -6.59 4.52 -22.76
N ALA A 55 -7.51 5.49 -22.83
CA ALA A 55 -7.39 6.65 -23.70
C ALA A 55 -7.12 7.89 -22.84
N ASP A 56 -6.07 8.65 -23.22
CA ASP A 56 -5.76 10.01 -22.81
C ASP A 56 -5.31 10.24 -21.35
N ARG A 57 -4.20 9.63 -20.96
CA ARG A 57 -3.29 10.23 -19.98
C ARG A 57 -1.98 10.55 -20.69
N GLU A 58 -1.45 11.77 -20.43
CA GLU A 58 -0.13 12.17 -20.90
C GLU A 58 0.86 11.05 -20.60
N VAL A 59 1.33 10.39 -21.64
CA VAL A 59 2.21 9.24 -21.55
C VAL A 59 3.59 9.81 -21.19
N GLY A 60 3.98 9.69 -19.93
CA GLY A 60 5.35 9.89 -19.54
C GLY A 60 6.27 8.93 -20.32
N ASP A 61 7.56 8.96 -20.05
CA ASP A 61 8.56 8.22 -20.83
C ASP A 61 8.25 6.70 -20.88
N PRO A 62 7.82 6.16 -22.04
CA PRO A 62 7.49 4.74 -22.17
C PRO A 62 8.68 3.83 -21.89
N GLU A 63 9.92 4.31 -22.09
CA GLU A 63 11.14 3.53 -21.85
C GLU A 63 11.36 3.32 -20.36
N GLU A 64 11.02 4.32 -19.54
CA GLU A 64 11.15 4.24 -18.09
C GLU A 64 10.16 3.22 -17.49
N LEU A 65 8.91 3.21 -17.95
CA LEU A 65 7.93 2.20 -17.56
C LEU A 65 8.38 0.80 -18.02
N ALA A 66 8.83 0.64 -19.25
CA ALA A 66 9.33 -0.63 -19.76
C ALA A 66 10.55 -1.14 -18.97
N ALA A 67 11.40 -0.25 -18.47
CA ALA A 67 12.52 -0.62 -17.62
C ALA A 67 12.05 -1.17 -16.26
N LEU A 68 11.03 -0.55 -15.64
CA LEU A 68 10.42 -1.05 -14.39
C LEU A 68 9.74 -2.41 -14.60
N GLN A 69 9.01 -2.58 -15.69
CA GLN A 69 8.36 -3.85 -16.04
C GLN A 69 9.38 -4.99 -16.19
N ARG A 70 10.50 -4.74 -16.89
CA ARG A 70 11.59 -5.73 -17.00
C ARG A 70 12.22 -6.03 -15.66
N ALA A 71 12.50 -5.01 -14.84
CA ALA A 71 13.08 -5.21 -13.51
C ALA A 71 12.15 -6.02 -12.59
N PHE A 72 10.85 -5.74 -12.63
CA PHE A 72 9.86 -6.50 -11.86
C PHE A 72 9.75 -7.95 -12.33
N THR A 73 9.64 -8.19 -13.64
CA THR A 73 9.53 -9.54 -14.23
C THR A 73 10.75 -10.42 -13.90
N ALA A 74 11.93 -9.81 -13.76
CA ALA A 74 13.14 -10.51 -13.32
C ALA A 74 13.23 -10.74 -11.82
N SER A 75 12.29 -10.23 -11.02
CA SER A 75 12.31 -10.34 -9.55
C SER A 75 11.76 -11.67 -9.08
N SER A 76 12.13 -12.06 -7.85
CA SER A 76 11.52 -13.22 -7.17
C SER A 76 10.03 -13.03 -6.88
N TRP A 77 9.56 -11.78 -6.81
CA TRP A 77 8.16 -11.49 -6.58
C TRP A 77 7.29 -11.85 -7.80
N ALA A 78 7.74 -11.57 -9.00
CA ALA A 78 7.02 -11.91 -10.24
C ALA A 78 6.82 -13.42 -10.41
N ALA A 79 7.68 -14.25 -9.81
CA ALA A 79 7.56 -15.70 -9.85
C ALA A 79 6.57 -16.28 -8.80
N ARG A 80 6.01 -15.43 -7.93
CA ARG A 80 5.05 -15.84 -6.90
C ARG A 80 3.64 -15.50 -7.34
N THR A 81 2.67 -16.37 -7.03
CA THR A 81 1.24 -16.08 -7.22
C THR A 81 0.70 -15.38 -5.97
N PRO A 82 0.22 -14.13 -6.06
CA PRO A 82 -0.40 -13.45 -4.94
C PRO A 82 -1.77 -14.04 -4.61
N ALA A 83 -2.13 -14.08 -3.34
CA ALA A 83 -3.47 -14.43 -2.89
C ALA A 83 -4.46 -13.29 -3.08
N ALA A 84 -3.97 -12.04 -3.17
CA ALA A 84 -4.77 -10.86 -3.39
C ALA A 84 -3.90 -9.74 -3.99
N VAL A 85 -4.49 -8.91 -4.86
CA VAL A 85 -3.85 -7.76 -5.52
C VAL A 85 -4.80 -6.57 -5.43
N GLU A 86 -4.25 -5.37 -5.16
CA GLU A 86 -4.98 -4.10 -5.15
C GLU A 86 -6.23 -4.11 -4.23
N VAL A 87 -6.10 -4.71 -3.05
CA VAL A 87 -7.23 -4.84 -2.11
C VAL A 87 -7.37 -3.58 -1.27
N PRO A 88 -8.48 -2.85 -1.37
CA PRO A 88 -8.73 -1.68 -0.54
C PRO A 88 -8.98 -2.09 0.91
N PHE A 89 -8.58 -1.24 1.85
CA PHE A 89 -8.90 -1.41 3.26
C PHE A 89 -9.24 -0.07 3.92
N GLU A 90 -10.01 -0.18 5.00
CA GLU A 90 -10.30 0.91 5.93
C GLU A 90 -9.96 0.45 7.35
N MET A 91 -9.15 1.23 8.05
CA MET A 91 -8.93 1.05 9.49
C MET A 91 -9.73 2.08 10.26
N PRO A 92 -10.73 1.65 11.04
CA PRO A 92 -11.47 2.55 11.92
C PRO A 92 -10.60 2.97 13.11
N GLY A 93 -10.70 4.24 13.48
CA GLY A 93 -10.03 4.83 14.62
C GLY A 93 -10.57 6.24 14.83
N ASP A 94 -9.90 7.06 15.65
CA ASP A 94 -10.18 8.50 15.76
C ASP A 94 -9.96 9.19 14.41
N THR A 95 -9.10 8.61 13.59
CA THR A 95 -8.88 8.96 12.19
C THR A 95 -9.07 7.69 11.35
N VAL A 96 -9.96 7.74 10.35
CA VAL A 96 -10.14 6.63 9.42
C VAL A 96 -8.96 6.64 8.43
N VAL A 97 -8.18 5.57 8.42
CA VAL A 97 -7.11 5.36 7.45
C VAL A 97 -7.65 4.52 6.31
N THR A 98 -7.61 5.06 5.10
CA THR A 98 -7.97 4.34 3.87
C THR A 98 -6.75 4.22 2.99
N ASP A 99 -6.45 3.02 2.54
CA ASP A 99 -5.38 2.75 1.56
C ASP A 99 -5.68 1.40 0.87
N ARG A 100 -4.70 0.86 0.18
CA ARG A 100 -4.81 -0.38 -0.60
C ARG A 100 -3.54 -1.19 -0.45
N PHE A 101 -3.68 -2.50 -0.35
CA PHE A 101 -2.54 -3.42 -0.43
C PHE A 101 -2.23 -3.67 -1.91
N ASP A 102 -0.99 -3.47 -2.33
CA ASP A 102 -0.60 -3.74 -3.72
C ASP A 102 -0.62 -5.25 -4.02
N ALA A 103 0.00 -6.06 -3.15
CA ALA A 103 -0.10 -7.51 -3.25
C ALA A 103 0.03 -8.19 -1.88
N VAL A 104 -0.62 -9.33 -1.74
CA VAL A 104 -0.51 -10.20 -0.56
C VAL A 104 -0.21 -11.62 -0.99
N PHE A 105 0.79 -12.20 -0.40
CA PHE A 105 1.25 -13.57 -0.67
C PHE A 105 1.03 -14.45 0.56
N VAL A 106 0.58 -15.68 0.35
CA VAL A 106 0.58 -16.69 1.41
C VAL A 106 1.98 -17.30 1.50
N ASP A 107 2.49 -17.37 2.71
CA ASP A 107 3.79 -17.94 2.99
C ASP A 107 3.71 -19.44 3.32
N PRO A 108 4.78 -20.22 3.14
CA PRO A 108 4.78 -21.67 3.38
C PRO A 108 4.42 -22.07 4.81
N ASP A 109 4.60 -21.19 5.78
CA ASP A 109 4.24 -21.40 7.19
C ASP A 109 2.75 -21.06 7.49
N GLY A 110 1.97 -20.74 6.47
CA GLY A 110 0.56 -20.33 6.59
C GLY A 110 0.35 -18.87 6.98
N GLY A 111 1.43 -18.11 7.17
CA GLY A 111 1.38 -16.66 7.34
C GLY A 111 1.12 -15.92 6.02
N ALA A 112 1.14 -14.60 6.08
CA ALA A 112 1.00 -13.76 4.90
C ALA A 112 2.08 -12.69 4.84
N THR A 113 2.55 -12.38 3.63
CA THR A 113 3.43 -11.24 3.36
C THR A 113 2.67 -10.21 2.52
N VAL A 114 2.46 -9.03 3.08
CA VAL A 114 1.93 -7.85 2.36
C VAL A 114 3.11 -7.10 1.77
N VAL A 115 3.07 -6.87 0.47
CA VAL A 115 4.13 -6.16 -0.26
C VAL A 115 3.53 -4.92 -0.93
N ASP A 116 4.26 -3.82 -0.82
CA ASP A 116 3.94 -2.57 -1.49
C ASP A 116 5.09 -2.24 -2.47
N TRP A 117 4.74 -1.99 -3.71
CA TRP A 117 5.68 -1.74 -4.79
C TRP A 117 6.07 -0.27 -4.84
N LYS A 118 7.37 0.00 -4.86
CA LYS A 118 7.91 1.36 -4.91
C LYS A 118 8.74 1.56 -6.19
N THR A 119 8.36 2.56 -6.99
CA THR A 119 9.10 2.96 -8.20
C THR A 119 10.22 3.95 -7.91
N GLY A 120 10.19 4.58 -6.74
CA GLY A 120 11.21 5.52 -6.25
C GLY A 120 12.47 4.84 -5.71
N LYS A 121 13.24 5.61 -4.93
CA LYS A 121 14.48 5.12 -4.28
C LYS A 121 14.18 4.57 -2.88
N PRO A 122 14.95 3.56 -2.42
CA PRO A 122 14.86 3.10 -1.04
C PRO A 122 15.07 4.22 -0.02
N PRO A 123 14.46 4.12 1.19
CA PRO A 123 14.60 5.13 2.22
C PRO A 123 16.06 5.20 2.71
N HIS A 124 16.57 6.42 2.88
CA HIS A 124 17.88 6.67 3.43
C HIS A 124 17.77 7.40 4.77
N GLY A 125 18.49 6.89 5.75
CA GLY A 125 18.56 7.47 7.08
C GLY A 125 17.37 7.14 7.99
N PRO A 126 17.53 7.43 9.31
CA PRO A 126 16.59 6.95 10.33
C PRO A 126 15.17 7.51 10.21
N ALA A 127 15.03 8.76 9.74
CA ALA A 127 13.72 9.39 9.62
C ALA A 127 12.88 8.75 8.51
N ALA A 128 13.48 8.53 7.32
CA ALA A 128 12.79 7.88 6.20
C ALA A 128 12.46 6.40 6.52
N MET A 129 13.34 5.71 7.25
CA MET A 129 13.10 4.34 7.68
C MET A 129 11.96 4.27 8.71
N ARG A 130 11.87 5.21 9.66
CA ARG A 130 10.73 5.28 10.59
C ARG A 130 9.41 5.53 9.86
N GLN A 131 9.39 6.41 8.86
CA GLN A 131 8.19 6.63 8.05
C GLN A 131 7.77 5.36 7.31
N ALA A 132 8.72 4.63 6.73
CA ALA A 132 8.49 3.34 6.10
C ALA A 132 7.91 2.32 7.10
N ALA A 133 8.46 2.24 8.32
CA ALA A 133 7.99 1.35 9.36
C ALA A 133 6.55 1.65 9.80
N VAL A 134 6.16 2.94 9.88
CA VAL A 134 4.77 3.34 10.18
C VAL A 134 3.80 2.83 9.12
N GLN A 135 4.10 3.03 7.83
CA GLN A 135 3.23 2.56 6.75
C GLN A 135 3.09 1.03 6.77
N LEU A 136 4.19 0.30 6.92
CA LEU A 136 4.18 -1.15 6.99
C LEU A 136 3.48 -1.69 8.25
N ALA A 137 3.55 -0.98 9.37
CA ALA A 137 2.78 -1.33 10.58
C ALA A 137 1.28 -1.20 10.36
N VAL A 138 0.82 -0.15 9.67
CA VAL A 138 -0.58 0.01 9.27
C VAL A 138 -1.02 -1.16 8.41
N TYR A 139 -0.26 -1.52 7.39
CA TYR A 139 -0.58 -2.64 6.51
C TYR A 139 -0.67 -3.96 7.26
N ARG A 140 0.27 -4.22 8.19
CA ARG A 140 0.25 -5.42 9.04
C ARG A 140 -1.02 -5.52 9.87
N LEU A 141 -1.41 -4.42 10.53
CA LEU A 141 -2.61 -4.38 11.36
C LEU A 141 -3.88 -4.49 10.54
N ALA A 142 -3.97 -3.77 9.40
CA ALA A 142 -5.13 -3.80 8.54
C ALA A 142 -5.37 -5.19 7.95
N TRP A 143 -4.32 -5.87 7.47
CA TRP A 143 -4.45 -7.24 6.96
C TRP A 143 -4.82 -8.23 8.06
N ALA A 144 -4.18 -8.14 9.23
CA ALA A 144 -4.50 -9.00 10.37
C ALA A 144 -5.97 -8.84 10.80
N ALA A 145 -6.47 -7.61 10.87
CA ALA A 145 -7.86 -7.33 11.18
C ALA A 145 -8.83 -7.86 10.11
N LEU A 146 -8.52 -7.64 8.82
CA LEU A 146 -9.33 -8.10 7.69
C LEU A 146 -9.46 -9.63 7.66
N ARG A 147 -8.39 -10.35 8.03
CA ARG A 147 -8.34 -11.81 8.01
C ARG A 147 -8.65 -12.47 9.35
N GLY A 148 -8.82 -11.69 10.41
CA GLY A 148 -9.04 -12.21 11.77
C GLY A 148 -7.87 -13.07 12.28
N CYS A 149 -6.62 -12.73 11.89
CA CYS A 149 -5.43 -13.49 12.26
C CYS A 149 -4.50 -12.68 13.18
N PRO A 150 -3.59 -13.34 13.90
CA PRO A 150 -2.60 -12.64 14.71
C PRO A 150 -1.66 -11.77 13.87
N THR A 151 -1.30 -10.58 14.35
CA THR A 151 -0.34 -9.70 13.67
C THR A 151 1.03 -10.34 13.49
N SER A 152 1.39 -11.30 14.36
CA SER A 152 2.65 -12.07 14.27
C SER A 152 2.70 -13.00 13.06
N SER A 153 1.55 -13.36 12.45
CA SER A 153 1.50 -14.15 11.24
C SER A 153 1.53 -13.31 9.95
N VAL A 154 1.61 -11.97 10.10
CA VAL A 154 1.63 -11.05 8.96
C VAL A 154 2.98 -10.35 8.86
N ARG A 155 3.66 -10.54 7.76
CA ARG A 155 4.90 -9.86 7.36
C ARG A 155 4.56 -8.72 6.43
N THR A 156 5.37 -7.68 6.41
CA THR A 156 5.18 -6.54 5.50
C THR A 156 6.53 -6.09 4.94
N ALA A 157 6.56 -5.70 3.68
CA ALA A 157 7.76 -5.26 3.01
C ALA A 157 7.46 -4.19 1.94
N PHE A 158 8.42 -3.30 1.72
CA PHE A 158 8.50 -2.53 0.48
C PHE A 158 9.42 -3.22 -0.50
N TYR A 159 9.02 -3.31 -1.76
CA TYR A 159 9.91 -3.72 -2.83
C TYR A 159 10.19 -2.54 -3.78
N TYR A 160 11.43 -2.11 -3.82
CA TYR A 160 11.91 -1.02 -4.67
C TYR A 160 12.31 -1.59 -6.03
N VAL A 161 11.39 -1.51 -6.98
CA VAL A 161 11.47 -2.20 -8.28
C VAL A 161 12.73 -1.84 -9.06
N ARG A 162 13.04 -0.53 -9.15
CA ARG A 162 14.19 -0.03 -9.91
C ARG A 162 15.53 -0.57 -9.40
N SER A 163 15.64 -0.79 -8.12
CA SER A 163 16.88 -1.27 -7.49
C SER A 163 16.88 -2.76 -7.14
N GLY A 164 15.72 -3.43 -7.25
CA GLY A 164 15.57 -4.83 -6.86
C GLY A 164 15.71 -5.07 -5.36
N ILE A 165 15.51 -4.02 -4.52
CA ILE A 165 15.74 -4.09 -3.09
C ILE A 165 14.42 -4.30 -2.35
N THR A 166 14.34 -5.33 -1.51
CA THR A 166 13.26 -5.49 -0.53
C THR A 166 13.69 -4.85 0.79
N VAL A 167 12.88 -3.93 1.30
CA VAL A 167 13.09 -3.26 2.59
C VAL A 167 12.08 -3.79 3.59
N VAL A 168 12.60 -4.38 4.65
CA VAL A 168 11.85 -4.81 5.82
C VAL A 168 12.47 -4.09 7.02
N PRO A 169 11.80 -3.15 7.67
CA PRO A 169 12.32 -2.53 8.89
C PRO A 169 12.51 -3.57 10.00
N ASP A 170 13.57 -3.45 10.77
CA ASP A 170 13.88 -4.36 11.88
C ASP A 170 12.76 -4.36 12.95
N GLU A 171 12.18 -3.18 13.18
CA GLU A 171 11.09 -3.00 14.12
C GLU A 171 9.94 -2.21 13.49
N LEU A 172 8.72 -2.65 13.76
CA LEU A 172 7.50 -1.93 13.41
C LEU A 172 6.85 -1.38 14.68
N PRO A 173 6.31 -0.14 14.65
CA PRO A 173 5.60 0.45 15.77
C PRO A 173 4.52 -0.50 16.33
N ALA A 174 4.42 -0.56 17.65
CA ALA A 174 3.35 -1.28 18.31
C ALA A 174 1.98 -0.60 18.06
N PRO A 175 0.84 -1.31 18.17
CA PRO A 175 -0.48 -0.74 17.89
C PRO A 175 -0.79 0.56 18.64
N GLY A 176 -0.41 0.64 19.92
CA GLY A 176 -0.62 1.85 20.73
C GLY A 176 0.25 3.03 20.30
N GLU A 177 1.50 2.79 19.94
CA GLU A 177 2.41 3.80 19.39
C GLU A 177 1.93 4.29 18.02
N LEU A 178 1.46 3.38 17.18
CA LEU A 178 0.92 3.71 15.87
C LEU A 178 -0.32 4.61 15.97
N ALA A 179 -1.22 4.35 16.92
CA ALA A 179 -2.39 5.18 17.16
C ALA A 179 -1.99 6.62 17.52
N MET A 180 -0.99 6.81 18.38
CA MET A 180 -0.47 8.15 18.71
C MET A 180 0.15 8.85 17.50
N LEU A 181 0.95 8.13 16.70
CA LEU A 181 1.60 8.70 15.51
C LEU A 181 0.58 9.13 14.44
N LEU A 182 -0.52 8.39 14.28
CA LEU A 182 -1.59 8.73 13.35
C LEU A 182 -2.43 9.92 13.82
N THR A 183 -2.65 10.07 15.12
CA THR A 183 -3.35 11.20 15.72
C THR A 183 -2.56 12.50 15.56
N ASP A 184 -1.24 12.47 15.77
CA ASP A 184 -0.33 13.60 15.58
C ASP A 184 -0.30 14.08 14.12
N CYS A 185 -0.47 13.19 13.14
CA CYS A 185 -0.56 13.53 11.73
C CYS A 185 -1.86 14.29 11.40
N ALA A 186 -2.96 13.98 12.09
CA ALA A 186 -4.23 14.66 11.92
C ALA A 186 -4.22 16.09 12.51
N GLY A 187 -3.60 16.26 13.68
CA GLY A 187 -3.53 17.56 14.38
C GLY A 187 -2.73 18.64 13.63
N ARG A 188 -1.67 18.25 12.94
CA ARG A 188 -0.80 19.19 12.20
C ARG A 188 -1.41 19.78 10.91
N ARG A 189 -2.55 19.29 10.45
CA ARG A 189 -3.25 19.83 9.25
C ARG A 189 -4.33 20.83 9.59
N SER A 190 -4.66 21.03 10.86
CA SER A 190 -5.68 21.99 11.31
C SER A 190 -5.13 23.40 11.54
N ASP A 191 -3.80 23.60 11.44
CA ASP A 191 -3.10 24.87 11.71
C ASP A 191 -2.53 25.55 10.45
N THR A 192 -3.07 25.26 9.23
CA THR A 192 -2.60 25.93 8.00
C THR A 192 -3.76 26.53 7.21
#